data_e288ff25496b96ec45067a5728bcf238
#
_entry.id   e288ff25496b96ec45067a5728bcf238
#
_cell.length_a   1.000
_cell.length_b   1.000
_cell.length_c   1.000
_cell.angle_alpha   90.00
_cell.angle_beta   90.00
_cell.angle_gamma   90.00
#
_symmetry.space_group_name_H-M   'P 1'
#
loop_
_entity.id
_entity.type
_entity.pdbx_description
1 polymer ?
#
loop_
_entity_poly.entity_id
_entity_poly.type
_entity_poly.pdbx_seq_one_letter_code
_entity_poly.pdbx_strand_id
1 'polypeptide(L)'
;MQELFDIINGSLLGDACVKVDKGKYFTFKYTAKDRRFLENLKERFEKFDIKCWISADNSSVFSLCFYINTCPYPEFMHLREDWYKKENGKTQKILPKDLEITPTTLFYWYIGDGCLVRRKNDDNRVPTLCLATNCFSKEDVEILLEKLRKLNLNFYATESASGFNKGQKAGYALYSKAQDCTPLRFFQAIGLKCPNEISNCTTGSKGIDHRKRFFRDKWPTQDDWIKILSNEKRIGKFLREKRFDMKLTQKQMGDKIGMRRENIRDVELEKRNFCVRNFRKVLSATGLSASHLLEKLG
;
A
#
# COMPACT_ATOMS: atom_id res chain seq x y z
N MET A 1 -3.31 -3.89 23.09
CA MET A 1 -4.12 -4.97 22.45
C MET A 1 -4.62 -4.54 21.06
N GLN A 2 -5.22 -3.34 20.86
CA GLN A 2 -5.72 -2.91 19.54
C GLN A 2 -4.63 -2.96 18.46
N GLU A 3 -3.43 -2.42 18.71
CA GLU A 3 -2.31 -2.47 17.77
C GLU A 3 -1.95 -3.91 17.34
N LEU A 4 -2.00 -4.88 18.27
CA LEU A 4 -1.75 -6.29 17.95
C LEU A 4 -2.81 -6.82 16.96
N PHE A 5 -4.09 -6.53 17.21
CA PHE A 5 -5.16 -6.94 16.29
C PHE A 5 -5.05 -6.25 14.94
N ASP A 6 -4.63 -4.99 14.90
CA ASP A 6 -4.39 -4.26 13.65
C ASP A 6 -3.27 -4.91 12.82
N ILE A 7 -2.17 -5.32 13.47
CA ILE A 7 -1.07 -6.06 12.84
C ILE A 7 -1.57 -7.39 12.26
N ILE A 8 -2.32 -8.14 13.08
CA ILE A 8 -2.85 -9.45 12.69
C ILE A 8 -3.87 -9.31 11.55
N ASN A 9 -4.83 -8.40 11.68
CA ASN A 9 -5.86 -8.17 10.67
C ASN A 9 -5.26 -7.70 9.34
N GLY A 10 -4.31 -6.76 9.36
CA GLY A 10 -3.59 -6.34 8.16
C GLY A 10 -2.80 -7.47 7.53
N SER A 11 -2.17 -8.32 8.34
CA SER A 11 -1.45 -9.50 7.86
C SER A 11 -2.42 -10.55 7.29
N LEU A 12 -3.60 -10.72 7.89
CA LEU A 12 -4.63 -11.64 7.39
C LEU A 12 -5.30 -11.13 6.11
N LEU A 13 -5.40 -9.82 5.89
CA LEU A 13 -5.77 -9.29 4.57
C LEU A 13 -4.75 -9.66 3.49
N GLY A 14 -3.49 -9.89 3.86
CA GLY A 14 -2.38 -10.32 3.01
C GLY A 14 -2.02 -11.80 3.18
N ASP A 15 -0.71 -12.06 3.31
CA ASP A 15 -0.05 -13.37 3.23
C ASP A 15 -0.19 -14.26 4.49
N ALA A 16 -0.79 -13.76 5.59
CA ALA A 16 -0.93 -14.51 6.83
C ALA A 16 -2.15 -15.43 6.85
N CYS A 17 -2.12 -16.39 7.76
CA CYS A 17 -3.26 -17.25 8.06
C CYS A 17 -3.32 -17.65 9.54
N VAL A 18 -4.51 -17.96 10.03
CA VAL A 18 -4.71 -18.67 11.30
C VAL A 18 -4.83 -20.15 11.02
N LYS A 19 -3.90 -20.92 11.54
CA LYS A 19 -3.89 -22.38 11.44
C LYS A 19 -4.61 -23.02 12.60
N VAL A 20 -5.17 -24.20 12.33
CA VAL A 20 -5.74 -25.07 13.36
C VAL A 20 -4.92 -26.35 13.40
N ASP A 21 -4.33 -26.65 14.54
CA ASP A 21 -3.61 -27.91 14.77
C ASP A 21 -4.41 -28.80 15.72
N LYS A 22 -4.49 -30.09 15.35
CA LYS A 22 -5.24 -31.13 16.10
C LYS A 22 -6.69 -30.71 16.45
N GLY A 23 -7.29 -29.82 15.65
CA GLY A 23 -8.67 -29.37 15.82
C GLY A 23 -8.94 -28.44 17.00
N LYS A 24 -7.93 -28.07 17.79
CA LYS A 24 -8.10 -27.28 19.04
C LYS A 24 -7.06 -26.22 19.31
N TYR A 25 -5.95 -26.21 18.58
CA TYR A 25 -4.88 -25.23 18.78
C TYR A 25 -4.88 -24.24 17.62
N PHE A 26 -5.07 -22.95 17.93
CA PHE A 26 -5.14 -21.89 16.94
C PHE A 26 -3.85 -21.07 17.01
N THR A 27 -3.13 -21.00 15.88
CA THR A 27 -1.84 -20.32 15.77
C THR A 27 -1.85 -19.38 14.58
N PHE A 28 -1.25 -18.21 14.73
CA PHE A 28 -1.01 -17.30 13.62
C PHE A 28 0.25 -17.75 12.88
N LYS A 29 0.18 -17.77 11.55
CA LYS A 29 1.32 -18.03 10.66
C LYS A 29 1.44 -16.94 9.62
N TYR A 30 2.66 -16.39 9.45
CA TYR A 30 3.02 -15.53 8.33
C TYR A 30 4.22 -16.11 7.60
N THR A 31 4.19 -16.15 6.26
CA THR A 31 5.29 -16.68 5.43
C THR A 31 5.94 -15.54 4.64
N ALA A 32 7.26 -15.43 4.68
CA ALA A 32 8.02 -14.43 3.94
C ALA A 32 9.33 -15.02 3.40
N LYS A 33 9.88 -14.37 2.38
CA LYS A 33 11.18 -14.76 1.78
C LYS A 33 12.38 -14.21 2.53
N ASP A 34 12.20 -13.16 3.32
CA ASP A 34 13.27 -12.56 4.11
C ASP A 34 13.05 -12.79 5.60
N ARG A 35 13.96 -13.50 6.21
CA ARG A 35 13.93 -13.81 7.64
C ARG A 35 13.93 -12.56 8.52
N ARG A 36 14.67 -11.52 8.13
CA ARG A 36 14.77 -10.26 8.89
C ARG A 36 13.42 -9.56 9.02
N PHE A 37 12.57 -9.64 7.99
CA PHE A 37 11.21 -9.13 8.08
C PHE A 37 10.40 -9.87 9.16
N LEU A 38 10.53 -11.19 9.23
CA LEU A 38 9.86 -11.98 10.26
C LEU A 38 10.46 -11.75 11.66
N GLU A 39 11.75 -11.47 11.77
CA GLU A 39 12.39 -11.07 13.02
C GLU A 39 11.81 -9.74 13.53
N ASN A 40 11.62 -8.75 12.64
CA ASN A 40 10.94 -7.51 13.01
C ASN A 40 9.48 -7.75 13.44
N LEU A 41 8.75 -8.60 12.73
CA LEU A 41 7.38 -8.97 13.12
C LEU A 41 7.36 -9.71 14.47
N LYS A 42 8.35 -10.57 14.73
CA LYS A 42 8.52 -11.27 16.01
C LYS A 42 8.70 -10.29 17.16
N GLU A 43 9.61 -9.31 17.03
CA GLU A 43 9.82 -8.26 18.02
C GLU A 43 8.53 -7.48 18.31
N ARG A 44 7.68 -7.25 17.30
CA ARG A 44 6.37 -6.62 17.50
C ARG A 44 5.44 -7.49 18.33
N PHE A 45 5.37 -8.79 18.06
CA PHE A 45 4.52 -9.72 18.81
C PHE A 45 5.00 -9.89 20.26
N GLU A 46 6.31 -9.97 20.46
CA GLU A 46 6.90 -10.10 21.82
C GLU A 46 6.58 -8.90 22.72
N LYS A 47 6.36 -7.70 22.18
CA LYS A 47 5.88 -6.54 22.96
C LYS A 47 4.48 -6.73 23.56
N PHE A 48 3.71 -7.67 23.03
CA PHE A 48 2.39 -8.05 23.52
C PHE A 48 2.39 -9.41 24.21
N ASP A 49 3.55 -9.89 24.63
CA ASP A 49 3.75 -11.21 25.28
C ASP A 49 3.34 -12.41 24.40
N ILE A 50 3.25 -12.21 23.07
CA ILE A 50 2.96 -13.28 22.12
C ILE A 50 4.23 -14.06 21.80
N LYS A 51 4.34 -15.26 22.36
CA LYS A 51 5.45 -16.16 22.06
C LYS A 51 5.39 -16.68 20.64
N CYS A 52 6.48 -16.55 19.91
CA CYS A 52 6.57 -16.99 18.52
C CYS A 52 7.99 -17.43 18.15
N TRP A 53 8.09 -18.24 17.10
CA TRP A 53 9.37 -18.72 16.56
C TRP A 53 9.39 -18.64 15.04
N ILE A 54 10.59 -18.53 14.48
CA ILE A 54 10.81 -18.49 13.02
C ILE A 54 11.47 -19.80 12.61
N SER A 55 10.93 -20.42 11.55
CA SER A 55 11.46 -21.63 10.95
C SER A 55 11.67 -21.44 9.44
N ALA A 56 12.59 -22.20 8.86
CA ALA A 56 12.76 -22.29 7.42
C ALA A 56 11.75 -23.28 6.83
N ASP A 57 11.20 -22.96 5.66
CA ASP A 57 10.38 -23.85 4.86
C ASP A 57 11.23 -24.39 3.70
N ASN A 58 11.68 -25.61 3.86
CA ASN A 58 12.51 -26.30 2.87
C ASN A 58 11.66 -27.15 1.89
N SER A 59 10.34 -27.03 1.92
CA SER A 59 9.43 -27.85 1.08
C SER A 59 9.49 -27.49 -0.42
N SER A 60 10.02 -26.31 -0.77
CA SER A 60 10.17 -25.85 -2.15
C SER A 60 11.62 -25.97 -2.61
N VAL A 61 11.85 -26.76 -3.66
CA VAL A 61 13.17 -26.89 -4.32
C VAL A 61 13.65 -25.57 -4.95
N PHE A 62 12.74 -24.64 -5.21
CA PHE A 62 13.01 -23.42 -6.00
C PHE A 62 13.17 -22.12 -5.20
N SER A 63 12.78 -22.09 -3.92
CA SER A 63 12.99 -20.88 -3.10
C SER A 63 12.92 -21.17 -1.61
N LEU A 64 13.96 -20.80 -0.89
CA LEU A 64 13.95 -20.76 0.57
C LEU A 64 12.93 -19.72 1.05
N CYS A 65 11.96 -20.18 1.83
CA CYS A 65 11.01 -19.30 2.52
C CYS A 65 11.15 -19.49 4.04
N PHE A 66 10.79 -18.48 4.77
CA PHE A 66 10.73 -18.53 6.22
C PHE A 66 9.29 -18.30 6.65
N TYR A 67 8.93 -18.81 7.82
CA TYR A 67 7.63 -18.52 8.41
C TYR A 67 7.79 -18.29 9.91
N ILE A 68 6.98 -17.37 10.40
CA ILE A 68 6.76 -17.19 11.84
C ILE A 68 5.48 -17.92 12.22
N ASN A 69 5.53 -18.66 13.32
CA ASN A 69 4.38 -19.22 14.00
C ASN A 69 4.33 -18.69 15.43
N THR A 70 3.13 -18.46 15.92
CA THR A 70 2.91 -18.17 17.34
C THR A 70 2.61 -19.43 18.13
N CYS A 71 2.74 -19.36 19.45
CA CYS A 71 2.08 -20.30 20.33
C CYS A 71 0.55 -20.19 20.16
N PRO A 72 -0.23 -21.20 20.54
CA PRO A 72 -1.69 -21.09 20.58
C PRO A 72 -2.13 -20.04 21.60
N TYR A 73 -3.10 -19.21 21.19
CA TYR A 73 -3.75 -18.22 22.06
C TYR A 73 -5.27 -18.36 21.92
N PRO A 74 -6.04 -18.21 23.01
CA PRO A 74 -7.50 -18.30 22.97
C PRO A 74 -8.14 -17.32 21.97
N GLU A 75 -7.59 -16.11 21.86
CA GLU A 75 -8.06 -15.06 20.96
C GLU A 75 -7.94 -15.45 19.49
N PHE A 76 -7.00 -16.34 19.14
CA PHE A 76 -6.86 -16.81 17.76
C PHE A 76 -7.96 -17.78 17.33
N MET A 77 -8.71 -18.36 18.30
CA MET A 77 -9.93 -19.10 17.99
C MET A 77 -10.99 -18.16 17.41
N HIS A 78 -11.26 -17.04 18.06
CA HIS A 78 -12.20 -16.04 17.56
C HIS A 78 -11.78 -15.47 16.21
N LEU A 79 -10.48 -15.11 16.05
CA LEU A 79 -9.96 -14.74 14.74
C LEU A 79 -10.18 -15.80 13.67
N ARG A 80 -10.08 -17.08 14.03
CA ARG A 80 -10.34 -18.17 13.10
C ARG A 80 -11.81 -18.23 12.70
N GLU A 81 -12.72 -18.04 13.63
CA GLU A 81 -14.16 -18.01 13.39
C GLU A 81 -14.57 -16.82 12.52
N ASP A 82 -14.02 -15.65 12.80
CA ASP A 82 -14.32 -14.41 12.08
C ASP A 82 -13.76 -14.39 10.64
N TRP A 83 -12.56 -14.92 10.45
CA TRP A 83 -11.85 -14.85 9.17
C TRP A 83 -12.06 -16.05 8.24
N TYR A 84 -12.71 -17.12 8.71
CA TYR A 84 -12.82 -18.33 7.90
C TYR A 84 -14.19 -19.00 8.07
N LYS A 85 -14.77 -19.40 6.95
CA LYS A 85 -15.92 -20.28 6.94
C LYS A 85 -15.56 -21.63 6.32
N LYS A 86 -16.25 -22.67 6.74
CA LYS A 86 -16.16 -23.99 6.14
C LYS A 86 -17.38 -24.21 5.23
N GLU A 87 -17.13 -24.39 3.94
CA GLU A 87 -18.17 -24.60 2.94
C GLU A 87 -17.77 -25.76 2.03
N ASN A 88 -18.67 -26.73 1.85
CA ASN A 88 -18.43 -27.93 1.03
C ASN A 88 -17.10 -28.66 1.37
N GLY A 89 -16.77 -28.76 2.65
CA GLY A 89 -15.54 -29.41 3.14
C GLY A 89 -14.26 -28.58 2.96
N LYS A 90 -14.32 -27.42 2.29
CA LYS A 90 -13.19 -26.51 2.10
C LYS A 90 -13.26 -25.34 3.07
N THR A 91 -12.11 -24.93 3.56
CA THR A 91 -12.00 -23.71 4.36
C THR A 91 -11.74 -22.52 3.44
N GLN A 92 -12.61 -21.52 3.49
CA GLN A 92 -12.48 -20.29 2.72
C GLN A 92 -12.22 -19.12 3.66
N LYS A 93 -11.32 -18.23 3.31
CA LYS A 93 -11.11 -16.95 3.98
C LYS A 93 -12.29 -16.02 3.64
N ILE A 94 -12.83 -15.35 4.65
CA ILE A 94 -13.89 -14.36 4.53
C ILE A 94 -13.48 -13.07 5.23
N LEU A 95 -14.18 -11.99 4.95
CA LEU A 95 -13.94 -10.71 5.60
C LEU A 95 -14.76 -10.60 6.88
N PRO A 96 -14.17 -10.32 8.07
CA PRO A 96 -14.93 -9.99 9.26
C PRO A 96 -15.81 -8.75 9.06
N LYS A 97 -17.05 -8.79 9.51
CA LYS A 97 -18.01 -7.69 9.31
C LYS A 97 -17.57 -6.40 10.00
N ASP A 98 -17.02 -6.53 11.19
CA ASP A 98 -16.56 -5.46 12.09
C ASP A 98 -15.08 -5.10 11.90
N LEU A 99 -14.40 -5.66 10.87
CA LEU A 99 -13.02 -5.31 10.58
C LEU A 99 -12.86 -3.79 10.44
N GLU A 100 -12.02 -3.21 11.30
CA GLU A 100 -11.56 -1.83 11.15
C GLU A 100 -10.27 -1.77 10.34
N ILE A 101 -10.21 -0.81 9.42
CA ILE A 101 -9.02 -0.56 8.62
C ILE A 101 -8.32 0.67 9.21
N THR A 102 -7.35 0.41 10.08
CA THR A 102 -6.48 1.43 10.65
C THR A 102 -5.23 1.67 9.78
N PRO A 103 -4.44 2.72 10.02
CA PRO A 103 -3.14 2.88 9.38
C PRO A 103 -2.23 1.65 9.53
N THR A 104 -2.22 1.02 10.70
CA THR A 104 -1.46 -0.22 10.96
C THR A 104 -1.99 -1.39 10.14
N THR A 105 -3.31 -1.56 10.07
CA THR A 105 -3.96 -2.58 9.23
C THR A 105 -3.60 -2.37 7.75
N LEU A 106 -3.68 -1.13 7.24
CA LEU A 106 -3.29 -0.79 5.87
C LEU A 106 -1.82 -1.09 5.60
N PHE A 107 -0.93 -0.76 6.55
CA PHE A 107 0.50 -1.01 6.42
C PHE A 107 0.80 -2.49 6.24
N TYR A 108 0.29 -3.35 7.13
CA TYR A 108 0.55 -4.79 7.07
C TYR A 108 -0.13 -5.46 5.86
N TRP A 109 -1.30 -5.00 5.46
CA TRP A 109 -1.92 -5.43 4.21
C TRP A 109 -1.07 -5.06 3.00
N TYR A 110 -0.58 -3.82 2.94
CA TYR A 110 0.26 -3.35 1.84
C TYR A 110 1.61 -4.08 1.78
N ILE A 111 2.22 -4.37 2.92
CA ILE A 111 3.46 -5.15 3.00
C ILE A 111 3.26 -6.55 2.38
N GLY A 112 2.20 -7.26 2.71
CA GLY A 112 1.87 -8.56 2.14
C GLY A 112 1.51 -8.43 0.66
N ASP A 113 0.30 -8.04 0.39
CA ASP A 113 -0.36 -8.12 -0.91
C ASP A 113 -0.40 -6.81 -1.69
N GLY A 114 0.24 -5.75 -1.21
CA GLY A 114 0.28 -4.45 -1.89
C GLY A 114 1.46 -4.28 -2.84
N CYS A 115 1.28 -3.44 -3.85
CA CYS A 115 2.37 -2.95 -4.68
C CYS A 115 2.05 -1.58 -5.29
N LEU A 116 3.11 -0.82 -5.62
CA LEU A 116 3.02 0.40 -6.41
C LEU A 116 3.26 0.06 -7.87
N VAL A 117 2.22 0.20 -8.69
CA VAL A 117 2.25 -0.14 -10.11
C VAL A 117 2.77 1.06 -10.90
N ARG A 118 3.93 0.90 -11.51
CA ARG A 118 4.57 1.87 -12.41
C ARG A 118 4.46 1.37 -13.84
N ARG A 119 4.02 2.21 -14.77
CA ARG A 119 4.01 1.86 -16.19
C ARG A 119 5.37 2.19 -16.82
N LYS A 120 6.00 1.19 -17.43
CA LYS A 120 7.38 1.28 -17.95
C LYS A 120 7.53 2.28 -19.09
N ASN A 121 6.64 2.69 -19.85
CA ASN A 121 6.82 3.52 -21.06
C ASN A 121 6.05 4.84 -21.01
N ASP A 122 5.70 5.32 -19.82
CA ASP A 122 4.96 6.56 -19.66
C ASP A 122 5.47 7.35 -18.45
N ASP A 123 6.46 8.20 -18.71
CA ASP A 123 7.10 9.06 -17.71
C ASP A 123 6.17 10.09 -17.09
N ASN A 124 5.00 10.31 -17.67
CA ASN A 124 4.04 11.28 -17.18
C ASN A 124 2.85 10.62 -16.44
N ARG A 125 2.81 9.30 -16.35
CA ARG A 125 1.70 8.62 -15.70
C ARG A 125 1.93 8.49 -14.22
N VAL A 126 0.92 8.90 -13.46
CA VAL A 126 0.90 8.73 -12.00
C VAL A 126 0.87 7.25 -11.64
N PRO A 127 1.75 6.78 -10.76
CA PRO A 127 1.72 5.40 -10.30
C PRO A 127 0.43 5.14 -9.51
N THR A 128 -0.07 3.91 -9.58
CA THR A 128 -1.27 3.47 -8.89
C THR A 128 -0.95 2.41 -7.85
N LEU A 129 -1.64 2.44 -6.73
CA LEU A 129 -1.60 1.37 -5.74
C LEU A 129 -2.40 0.18 -6.23
N CYS A 130 -1.90 -1.01 -5.95
CA CYS A 130 -2.64 -2.25 -6.14
C CYS A 130 -2.62 -3.02 -4.81
N LEU A 131 -3.77 -3.53 -4.37
CA LEU A 131 -3.94 -4.44 -3.24
C LEU A 131 -4.58 -5.71 -3.79
N ALA A 132 -3.89 -6.84 -3.67
CA ALA A 132 -4.45 -8.11 -4.11
C ALA A 132 -5.51 -8.59 -3.11
N THR A 133 -6.65 -9.07 -3.65
CA THR A 133 -7.81 -9.55 -2.88
C THR A 133 -8.34 -10.86 -3.46
N ASN A 134 -7.47 -11.62 -4.12
CA ASN A 134 -7.87 -12.81 -4.89
C ASN A 134 -8.54 -13.92 -4.06
N CYS A 135 -8.36 -13.90 -2.74
CA CYS A 135 -8.94 -14.90 -1.83
C CYS A 135 -10.34 -14.53 -1.34
N PHE A 136 -10.81 -13.30 -1.59
CA PHE A 136 -12.09 -12.80 -1.11
C PHE A 136 -13.19 -12.90 -2.16
N SER A 137 -14.44 -13.01 -1.69
CA SER A 137 -15.62 -12.98 -2.54
C SER A 137 -15.84 -11.59 -3.14
N LYS A 138 -16.73 -11.46 -4.13
CA LYS A 138 -17.10 -10.16 -4.69
C LYS A 138 -17.73 -9.26 -3.63
N GLU A 139 -18.58 -9.83 -2.79
CA GLU A 139 -19.25 -9.15 -1.69
C GLU A 139 -18.26 -8.63 -0.65
N ASP A 140 -17.27 -9.44 -0.25
CA ASP A 140 -16.18 -9.01 0.63
C ASP A 140 -15.38 -7.85 0.04
N VAL A 141 -15.11 -7.91 -1.27
CA VAL A 141 -14.38 -6.86 -1.99
C VAL A 141 -15.18 -5.54 -2.02
N GLU A 142 -16.50 -5.60 -2.19
CA GLU A 142 -17.37 -4.43 -2.12
C GLU A 142 -17.35 -3.79 -0.72
N ILE A 143 -17.38 -4.61 0.34
CA ILE A 143 -17.22 -4.13 1.73
C ILE A 143 -15.86 -3.47 1.95
N LEU A 144 -14.76 -4.06 1.43
CA LEU A 144 -13.43 -3.46 1.52
C LEU A 144 -13.37 -2.10 0.81
N LEU A 145 -13.97 -1.99 -0.38
CA LEU A 145 -14.04 -0.72 -1.11
C LEU A 145 -14.81 0.36 -0.32
N GLU A 146 -15.89 -0.02 0.34
CA GLU A 146 -16.66 0.91 1.18
C GLU A 146 -15.84 1.37 2.40
N LYS A 147 -15.18 0.43 3.11
CA LYS A 147 -14.30 0.74 4.24
C LYS A 147 -13.15 1.68 3.82
N LEU A 148 -12.49 1.42 2.69
CA LEU A 148 -11.44 2.28 2.16
C LEU A 148 -11.97 3.68 1.79
N ARG A 149 -13.18 3.76 1.22
CA ARG A 149 -13.82 5.05 0.88
C ARG A 149 -14.09 5.90 2.12
N LYS A 150 -14.48 5.29 3.25
CA LYS A 150 -14.64 6.00 4.54
C LYS A 150 -13.34 6.65 5.02
N LEU A 151 -12.19 6.13 4.60
CA LEU A 151 -10.87 6.71 4.84
C LEU A 151 -10.41 7.70 3.74
N ASN A 152 -11.31 8.11 2.86
CA ASN A 152 -10.99 8.92 1.67
C ASN A 152 -9.96 8.26 0.72
N LEU A 153 -9.90 6.93 0.72
CA LEU A 153 -9.06 6.13 -0.17
C LEU A 153 -9.93 5.53 -1.27
N ASN A 154 -9.88 6.12 -2.46
CA ASN A 154 -10.71 5.72 -3.58
C ASN A 154 -10.02 4.64 -4.42
N PHE A 155 -10.48 3.41 -4.24
CA PHE A 155 -10.09 2.26 -5.02
C PHE A 155 -11.25 1.79 -5.91
N TYR A 156 -10.93 1.01 -6.91
CA TYR A 156 -11.88 0.24 -7.73
C TYR A 156 -11.39 -1.19 -7.88
N ALA A 157 -12.30 -2.13 -8.00
CA ALA A 157 -11.97 -3.53 -8.20
C ALA A 157 -11.83 -3.83 -9.70
N THR A 158 -10.88 -4.70 -10.01
CA THR A 158 -10.70 -5.26 -11.36
C THR A 158 -10.59 -6.77 -11.23
N GLU A 159 -11.27 -7.52 -12.10
CA GLU A 159 -11.04 -8.95 -12.19
C GLU A 159 -9.58 -9.21 -12.57
N SER A 160 -8.95 -10.07 -11.81
CA SER A 160 -7.56 -10.48 -12.01
C SER A 160 -7.52 -11.98 -12.20
N ALA A 161 -6.96 -12.44 -13.29
CA ALA A 161 -6.65 -13.86 -13.44
C ALA A 161 -5.70 -14.25 -12.30
N SER A 162 -6.10 -15.17 -11.42
CA SER A 162 -5.29 -15.63 -10.31
C SER A 162 -3.97 -16.23 -10.83
N GLY A 163 -2.84 -15.71 -10.34
CA GLY A 163 -1.53 -15.94 -10.94
C GLY A 163 -0.97 -17.36 -10.81
N PHE A 164 -1.58 -18.28 -10.06
CA PHE A 164 -1.01 -19.60 -9.78
C PHE A 164 -1.79 -20.79 -10.37
N ASN A 165 -3.07 -20.65 -10.69
CA ASN A 165 -3.87 -21.75 -11.24
C ASN A 165 -4.60 -21.30 -12.49
N LYS A 166 -4.03 -21.60 -13.65
CA LYS A 166 -4.73 -21.49 -14.95
C LYS A 166 -5.99 -22.36 -14.89
N GLY A 167 -7.17 -21.71 -14.88
CA GLY A 167 -8.46 -22.39 -14.87
C GLY A 167 -9.29 -22.22 -13.58
N GLN A 168 -8.81 -21.55 -12.55
CA GLN A 168 -9.64 -21.16 -11.39
C GLN A 168 -10.39 -19.84 -11.65
N LYS A 169 -11.51 -19.62 -10.91
CA LYS A 169 -12.28 -18.38 -10.98
C LYS A 169 -11.36 -17.17 -10.83
N ALA A 170 -11.58 -16.16 -11.67
CA ALA A 170 -10.89 -14.88 -11.56
C ALA A 170 -11.12 -14.31 -10.15
N GLY A 171 -10.04 -13.92 -9.48
CA GLY A 171 -10.11 -13.16 -8.25
C GLY A 171 -10.21 -11.67 -8.55
N TYR A 172 -10.20 -10.86 -7.50
CA TYR A 172 -10.23 -9.40 -7.63
C TYR A 172 -8.93 -8.79 -7.13
N ALA A 173 -8.53 -7.67 -7.74
CA ALA A 173 -7.50 -6.78 -7.22
C ALA A 173 -8.04 -5.36 -7.14
N LEU A 174 -7.68 -4.63 -6.10
CA LEU A 174 -8.06 -3.24 -5.91
C LEU A 174 -6.98 -2.32 -6.46
N TYR A 175 -7.38 -1.36 -7.29
CA TYR A 175 -6.48 -0.33 -7.81
C TYR A 175 -6.91 1.05 -7.35
N SER A 176 -5.95 1.88 -6.92
CA SER A 176 -6.25 3.26 -6.56
C SER A 176 -6.58 4.10 -7.78
N LYS A 177 -7.50 5.07 -7.61
CA LYS A 177 -7.72 6.12 -8.61
C LYS A 177 -6.58 7.14 -8.51
N ALA A 178 -5.83 7.33 -9.60
CA ALA A 178 -4.71 8.26 -9.63
C ALA A 178 -5.14 9.72 -9.56
N GLN A 179 -6.34 10.03 -10.06
CA GLN A 179 -6.83 11.41 -10.25
C GLN A 179 -7.23 12.14 -8.98
N ASP A 180 -7.45 11.43 -7.88
CA ASP A 180 -7.96 11.98 -6.62
C ASP A 180 -6.94 11.93 -5.47
N CYS A 181 -5.66 11.83 -5.77
CA CYS A 181 -4.56 11.78 -4.80
C CYS A 181 -4.64 10.62 -3.79
N THR A 182 -5.37 9.55 -4.10
CA THR A 182 -5.42 8.36 -3.25
C THR A 182 -4.02 7.82 -2.90
N PRO A 183 -3.04 7.73 -3.83
CA PRO A 183 -1.69 7.31 -3.46
C PRO A 183 -1.02 8.22 -2.41
N LEU A 184 -1.23 9.54 -2.47
CA LEU A 184 -0.70 10.46 -1.47
C LEU A 184 -1.31 10.17 -0.09
N ARG A 185 -2.65 10.16 0.01
CA ARG A 185 -3.36 9.90 1.27
C ARG A 185 -3.02 8.54 1.86
N PHE A 186 -2.87 7.53 1.02
CA PHE A 186 -2.49 6.20 1.44
C PHE A 186 -1.11 6.19 2.12
N PHE A 187 -0.10 6.78 1.48
CA PHE A 187 1.23 6.86 2.06
C PHE A 187 1.33 7.84 3.22
N GLN A 188 0.48 8.84 3.32
CA GLN A 188 0.34 9.66 4.54
C GLN A 188 -0.16 8.81 5.71
N ALA A 189 -1.07 7.89 5.47
CA ALA A 189 -1.58 6.99 6.51
C ALA A 189 -0.56 5.94 6.96
N ILE A 190 0.17 5.30 6.02
CA ILE A 190 1.10 4.20 6.35
C ILE A 190 2.57 4.62 6.49
N GLY A 191 2.88 5.89 6.25
CA GLY A 191 4.24 6.44 6.23
C GLY A 191 4.74 6.76 4.82
N LEU A 192 5.24 7.99 4.64
CA LEU A 192 5.75 8.49 3.36
C LEU A 192 7.03 7.79 2.89
N LYS A 193 7.73 7.12 3.80
CA LYS A 193 8.96 6.36 3.54
C LYS A 193 8.81 4.95 4.09
N CYS A 194 9.42 3.98 3.40
CA CYS A 194 9.53 2.63 3.94
C CYS A 194 10.30 2.65 5.27
N PRO A 195 9.79 2.01 6.32
CA PRO A 195 10.53 1.90 7.59
C PRO A 195 11.92 1.30 7.38
N ASN A 196 12.92 1.87 8.05
CA ASN A 196 14.33 1.47 7.87
C ASN A 196 14.55 0.00 8.21
N GLU A 197 13.85 -0.50 9.21
CA GLU A 197 13.94 -1.87 9.74
C GLU A 197 13.64 -2.92 8.67
N ILE A 198 12.74 -2.60 7.74
CA ILE A 198 12.31 -3.52 6.67
C ILE A 198 12.75 -3.09 5.27
N SER A 199 13.28 -1.88 5.10
CA SER A 199 13.55 -1.28 3.79
C SER A 199 14.45 -2.15 2.90
N ASN A 200 15.42 -2.83 3.49
CA ASN A 200 16.37 -3.72 2.83
C ASN A 200 15.97 -5.20 2.88
N CYS A 201 14.81 -5.54 3.46
CA CYS A 201 14.28 -6.90 3.39
C CYS A 201 13.72 -7.19 1.99
N THR A 202 13.89 -8.43 1.52
CA THR A 202 13.45 -8.83 0.18
C THR A 202 11.99 -9.27 0.17
N THR A 203 11.24 -8.81 -0.83
CA THR A 203 9.85 -9.26 -1.05
C THR A 203 9.78 -10.51 -1.93
N GLY A 204 10.93 -10.97 -2.41
CA GLY A 204 11.05 -12.08 -3.36
C GLY A 204 11.14 -11.63 -4.81
N SER A 205 11.52 -12.56 -5.69
CA SER A 205 11.50 -12.37 -7.15
C SER A 205 10.15 -12.85 -7.71
N LYS A 206 9.52 -12.06 -8.58
CA LYS A 206 8.38 -12.52 -9.36
C LYS A 206 8.82 -12.96 -10.76
N GLY A 207 8.50 -14.20 -11.13
CA GLY A 207 8.60 -14.72 -12.50
C GLY A 207 10.02 -14.75 -13.07
N ILE A 208 10.14 -14.53 -14.38
CA ILE A 208 11.38 -14.63 -15.17
C ILE A 208 12.38 -13.50 -14.83
N ASP A 209 11.94 -12.45 -14.16
CA ASP A 209 12.80 -11.35 -13.70
C ASP A 209 13.45 -11.74 -12.36
N HIS A 210 14.62 -12.34 -12.41
CA HIS A 210 15.41 -12.79 -11.24
C HIS A 210 15.94 -11.65 -10.36
N ARG A 211 15.55 -10.39 -10.59
CA ARG A 211 15.99 -9.26 -9.78
C ARG A 211 15.38 -9.32 -8.38
N LYS A 212 16.24 -9.25 -7.39
CA LYS A 212 15.80 -9.07 -6.00
C LYS A 212 15.00 -7.77 -5.88
N ARG A 213 13.81 -7.86 -5.32
CA ARG A 213 12.97 -6.70 -4.98
C ARG A 213 12.99 -6.52 -3.47
N PHE A 214 13.03 -5.29 -3.04
CA PHE A 214 13.05 -4.93 -1.63
C PHE A 214 11.73 -4.27 -1.23
N PHE A 215 11.42 -4.25 0.08
CA PHE A 215 10.22 -3.56 0.55
C PHE A 215 10.24 -2.07 0.21
N ARG A 216 11.42 -1.41 0.24
CA ARG A 216 11.55 -0.02 -0.20
C ARG A 216 11.06 0.23 -1.62
N ASP A 217 11.11 -0.75 -2.51
CA ASP A 217 10.66 -0.62 -3.90
C ASP A 217 9.14 -0.53 -4.01
N LYS A 218 8.41 -0.89 -2.94
CA LYS A 218 6.95 -0.68 -2.83
C LYS A 218 6.60 0.79 -2.56
N TRP A 219 7.52 1.61 -2.01
CA TRP A 219 7.31 3.04 -1.75
C TRP A 219 7.63 3.91 -2.95
N PRO A 220 7.01 5.10 -3.04
CA PRO A 220 7.28 6.03 -4.13
C PRO A 220 8.73 6.52 -4.10
N THR A 221 9.36 6.53 -5.27
CA THR A 221 10.62 7.24 -5.50
C THR A 221 10.39 8.75 -5.55
N GLN A 222 11.47 9.54 -5.62
CA GLN A 222 11.37 10.99 -5.81
C GLN A 222 10.57 11.36 -7.07
N ASP A 223 10.77 10.63 -8.18
CA ASP A 223 10.03 10.86 -9.42
C ASP A 223 8.56 10.44 -9.29
N ASP A 224 8.27 9.33 -8.59
CA ASP A 224 6.89 8.94 -8.29
C ASP A 224 6.17 10.01 -7.48
N TRP A 225 6.84 10.62 -6.50
CA TRP A 225 6.28 11.71 -5.71
C TRP A 225 5.96 12.94 -6.55
N ILE A 226 6.82 13.31 -7.49
CA ILE A 226 6.53 14.39 -8.43
C ILE A 226 5.26 14.09 -9.22
N LYS A 227 5.11 12.85 -9.70
CA LYS A 227 3.92 12.42 -10.44
C LYS A 227 2.65 12.44 -9.56
N ILE A 228 2.73 11.92 -8.35
CA ILE A 228 1.61 11.90 -7.40
C ILE A 228 1.17 13.32 -7.01
N LEU A 229 2.12 14.16 -6.65
CA LEU A 229 1.87 15.54 -6.23
C LEU A 229 1.32 16.42 -7.35
N SER A 230 1.59 16.11 -8.62
CA SER A 230 1.02 16.87 -9.73
C SER A 230 -0.52 16.87 -9.74
N ASN A 231 -1.15 15.87 -9.12
CA ASN A 231 -2.60 15.77 -8.97
C ASN A 231 -3.14 16.42 -7.68
N GLU A 232 -2.28 16.91 -6.80
CA GLU A 232 -2.70 17.52 -5.54
C GLU A 232 -3.04 19.02 -5.74
N LYS A 233 -4.31 19.36 -5.60
CA LYS A 233 -4.79 20.73 -5.83
C LYS A 233 -4.18 21.75 -4.87
N ARG A 234 -3.95 21.37 -3.60
CA ARG A 234 -3.33 22.22 -2.59
C ARG A 234 -1.94 22.72 -2.98
N ILE A 235 -1.29 22.10 -3.96
CA ILE A 235 -0.03 22.59 -4.54
C ILE A 235 -0.18 24.00 -5.13
N GLY A 236 -1.37 24.36 -5.62
CA GLY A 236 -1.64 25.70 -6.13
C GLY A 236 -1.37 26.81 -5.12
N LYS A 237 -1.71 26.58 -3.84
CA LYS A 237 -1.42 27.51 -2.75
C LYS A 237 0.09 27.73 -2.58
N PHE A 238 0.87 26.66 -2.56
CA PHE A 238 2.34 26.76 -2.45
C PHE A 238 2.97 27.45 -3.66
N LEU A 239 2.45 27.21 -4.86
CA LEU A 239 2.88 27.95 -6.06
C LEU A 239 2.61 29.44 -5.88
N ARG A 240 1.43 29.82 -5.41
CA ARG A 240 1.06 31.23 -5.18
C ARG A 240 1.99 31.89 -4.18
N GLU A 241 2.23 31.28 -3.03
CA GLU A 241 3.16 31.77 -2.01
C GLU A 241 4.55 31.98 -2.62
N LYS A 242 5.08 30.95 -3.31
CA LYS A 242 6.40 31.03 -3.92
C LYS A 242 6.51 32.08 -5.01
N ARG A 243 5.46 32.28 -5.80
CA ARG A 243 5.40 33.35 -6.81
C ARG A 243 5.48 34.73 -6.17
N PHE A 244 4.79 34.95 -5.05
CA PHE A 244 4.89 36.22 -4.29
C PHE A 244 6.30 36.43 -3.73
N ASP A 245 6.92 35.43 -3.15
CA ASP A 245 8.32 35.50 -2.68
C ASP A 245 9.27 35.89 -3.80
N MET A 246 9.03 35.41 -5.01
CA MET A 246 9.80 35.76 -6.21
C MET A 246 9.39 37.10 -6.83
N LYS A 247 8.41 37.80 -6.27
CA LYS A 247 7.87 39.09 -6.78
C LYS A 247 7.38 39.01 -8.24
N LEU A 248 6.84 37.83 -8.65
CA LEU A 248 6.35 37.62 -10.00
C LEU A 248 4.84 37.79 -10.11
N THR A 249 4.38 38.38 -11.21
CA THR A 249 2.96 38.32 -11.62
C THR A 249 2.61 36.92 -12.12
N GLN A 250 1.32 36.56 -12.18
CA GLN A 250 0.86 35.31 -12.78
C GLN A 250 1.31 35.15 -14.24
N LYS A 251 1.35 36.25 -15.00
CA LYS A 251 1.85 36.25 -16.38
C LYS A 251 3.33 35.88 -16.42
N GLN A 252 4.17 36.57 -15.64
CA GLN A 252 5.61 36.32 -15.58
C GLN A 252 5.92 34.87 -15.12
N MET A 253 5.18 34.36 -14.14
CA MET A 253 5.29 32.96 -13.73
C MET A 253 4.90 32.03 -14.87
N GLY A 254 3.81 32.33 -15.56
CA GLY A 254 3.37 31.59 -16.73
C GLY A 254 4.41 31.53 -17.84
N ASP A 255 4.97 32.69 -18.20
CA ASP A 255 6.05 32.80 -19.20
C ASP A 255 7.27 31.97 -18.81
N LYS A 256 7.66 32.01 -17.53
CA LYS A 256 8.83 31.27 -17.00
C LYS A 256 8.67 29.74 -17.11
N ILE A 257 7.45 29.20 -17.00
CA ILE A 257 7.19 27.76 -17.04
C ILE A 257 6.50 27.29 -18.33
N GLY A 258 6.21 28.20 -19.24
CA GLY A 258 5.55 27.93 -20.50
C GLY A 258 4.05 27.59 -20.33
N MET A 259 3.35 28.33 -19.46
CA MET A 259 1.91 28.21 -19.22
C MET A 259 1.20 29.56 -19.42
N ARG A 260 -0.06 29.52 -19.86
CA ARG A 260 -0.89 30.73 -19.93
C ARG A 260 -1.23 31.25 -18.53
N ARG A 261 -1.37 32.58 -18.38
CA ARG A 261 -1.76 33.24 -17.13
C ARG A 261 -3.01 32.62 -16.50
N GLU A 262 -4.03 32.33 -17.31
CA GLU A 262 -5.30 31.75 -16.85
C GLU A 262 -5.10 30.38 -16.20
N ASN A 263 -4.20 29.56 -16.75
CA ASN A 263 -3.86 28.27 -16.18
C ASN A 263 -3.16 28.41 -14.81
N ILE A 264 -2.26 29.40 -14.67
CA ILE A 264 -1.61 29.70 -13.37
C ILE A 264 -2.67 30.13 -12.36
N ARG A 265 -3.56 31.05 -12.73
CA ARG A 265 -4.66 31.49 -11.87
C ARG A 265 -5.54 30.33 -11.42
N ASP A 266 -5.94 29.44 -12.34
CA ASP A 266 -6.82 28.34 -12.01
C ASP A 266 -6.16 27.28 -11.14
N VAL A 267 -4.84 27.08 -11.26
CA VAL A 267 -4.05 26.23 -10.35
C VAL A 267 -3.95 26.91 -8.97
N GLU A 268 -3.61 28.20 -8.89
CA GLU A 268 -3.49 28.94 -7.62
C GLU A 268 -4.83 29.03 -6.87
N LEU A 269 -5.95 28.92 -7.58
CA LEU A 269 -7.31 28.87 -7.01
C LEU A 269 -7.80 27.42 -6.75
N GLU A 270 -6.92 26.44 -6.86
CA GLU A 270 -7.20 25.01 -6.64
C GLU A 270 -8.33 24.44 -7.54
N LYS A 271 -8.66 25.15 -8.62
CA LYS A 271 -9.66 24.72 -9.61
C LYS A 271 -9.11 23.66 -10.56
N ARG A 272 -7.80 23.58 -10.68
CA ARG A 272 -7.10 22.72 -11.64
C ARG A 272 -5.82 22.15 -11.06
N ASN A 273 -5.48 20.93 -11.49
CA ASN A 273 -4.20 20.29 -11.18
C ASN A 273 -3.17 20.60 -12.28
N PHE A 274 -1.90 20.32 -11.98
CA PHE A 274 -0.86 20.29 -13.00
C PHE A 274 -0.93 18.96 -13.80
N CYS A 275 -0.55 19.01 -15.08
CA CYS A 275 0.00 17.81 -15.67
C CYS A 275 1.45 17.63 -15.18
N VAL A 276 1.93 16.38 -15.13
CA VAL A 276 3.27 16.04 -14.62
C VAL A 276 4.37 16.88 -15.29
N ARG A 277 4.31 17.04 -16.62
CA ARG A 277 5.27 17.84 -17.39
C ARG A 277 5.38 19.27 -16.89
N ASN A 278 4.24 19.94 -16.68
CA ASN A 278 4.22 21.32 -16.21
C ASN A 278 4.64 21.43 -14.75
N PHE A 279 4.28 20.43 -13.94
CA PHE A 279 4.69 20.38 -12.54
C PHE A 279 6.22 20.27 -12.39
N ARG A 280 6.87 19.45 -13.19
CA ARG A 280 8.36 19.41 -13.24
C ARG A 280 8.97 20.77 -13.58
N LYS A 281 8.39 21.50 -14.54
CA LYS A 281 8.86 22.85 -14.87
C LYS A 281 8.66 23.84 -13.69
N VAL A 282 7.54 23.74 -12.98
CA VAL A 282 7.30 24.52 -11.76
C VAL A 282 8.37 24.26 -10.72
N LEU A 283 8.62 23.00 -10.39
CA LEU A 283 9.63 22.62 -9.40
C LEU A 283 11.02 23.19 -9.79
N SER A 284 11.42 23.02 -11.04
CA SER A 284 12.67 23.56 -11.56
C SER A 284 12.74 25.09 -11.50
N ALA A 285 11.66 25.78 -11.87
CA ALA A 285 11.64 27.24 -11.93
C ALA A 285 11.57 27.93 -10.55
N THR A 286 11.00 27.23 -9.55
CA THR A 286 10.78 27.76 -8.20
C THR A 286 11.76 27.27 -7.16
N GLY A 287 12.58 26.25 -7.49
CA GLY A 287 13.46 25.59 -6.52
C GLY A 287 12.73 24.75 -5.47
N LEU A 288 11.42 24.50 -5.64
CA LEU A 288 10.67 23.61 -4.75
C LEU A 288 11.05 22.16 -5.02
N SER A 289 11.09 21.36 -3.96
CA SER A 289 11.28 19.91 -4.07
C SER A 289 10.00 19.16 -3.67
N ALA A 290 9.82 17.95 -4.19
CA ALA A 290 8.71 17.10 -3.77
C ALA A 290 8.76 16.81 -2.27
N SER A 291 9.95 16.59 -1.70
CA SER A 291 10.13 16.36 -0.25
C SER A 291 9.62 17.53 0.59
N HIS A 292 9.98 18.76 0.21
CA HIS A 292 9.50 19.96 0.90
C HIS A 292 7.97 20.12 0.82
N LEU A 293 7.39 19.80 -0.33
CA LEU A 293 5.93 19.84 -0.50
C LEU A 293 5.22 18.75 0.34
N LEU A 294 5.80 17.55 0.43
CA LEU A 294 5.27 16.49 1.28
C LEU A 294 5.27 16.89 2.77
N GLU A 295 6.34 17.52 3.25
CA GLU A 295 6.43 18.04 4.62
C GLU A 295 5.34 19.09 4.92
N LYS A 296 5.03 19.95 3.95
CA LYS A 296 3.97 20.96 4.09
C LYS A 296 2.55 20.41 3.97
N LEU A 297 2.37 19.27 3.34
CA LEU A 297 1.07 18.62 3.13
C LEU A 297 0.71 17.60 4.23
N GLY A 298 1.71 17.13 4.98
CA GLY A 298 1.54 16.24 6.14
C GLY A 298 1.10 17.01 7.31
#